data_bacc0d0654e1c9f8aae37715ba181022
#
_entry.id   bacc0d0654e1c9f8aae37715ba181022
#
_cell.length_a   1.000
_cell.length_b   1.000
_cell.length_c   1.000
_cell.angle_alpha   90.00
_cell.angle_beta   90.00
_cell.angle_gamma   90.00
#
_symmetry.space_group_name_H-M   'P 1'
#
loop_
_entity.id
_entity.type
_entity.pdbx_description
1 polymer ?
#
loop_
_entity_poly.entity_id
_entity_poly.type
_entity_poly.pdbx_seq_one_letter_code
_entity_poly.pdbx_strand_id
1 'polypeptide(L)'
;NVDGCLTLNDKFRNKEKKLLRRIKDLTGLQVEIWAAASIAKAFDALNLPYERTQKTDAPSFTKMFLTDHPHELPRLIMQARELNKLRGTFLGGLLNHNSTGRIHAHINQIRSDSGGTVTGRFSYNHPNLQQIPNRGQFAKDIRKLFIPEMGEYWLKADYSQQEPRLLTHFARLVDQPGSQEVQEAYQEKDLDFHKQTSEMAGVERSLAKTIGLGVMYGMGYHKLARELDME
;
A
#
# COMPACT_ATOMS: atom_id res chain seq x y z
N ASN A 1 -20.86 8.99 -0.72
CA ASN A 1 -21.06 10.07 0.26
C ASN A 1 -20.19 11.27 -0.11
N VAL A 2 -20.71 12.18 -0.96
CA VAL A 2 -19.99 13.35 -1.48
C VAL A 2 -19.65 14.34 -0.36
N ASP A 3 -20.62 14.67 0.49
CA ASP A 3 -20.41 15.62 1.61
C ASP A 3 -19.36 15.12 2.60
N GLY A 4 -19.39 13.82 2.89
CA GLY A 4 -18.35 13.18 3.68
C GLY A 4 -16.96 13.30 3.02
N CYS A 5 -16.88 13.20 1.70
CA CYS A 5 -15.62 13.35 0.96
C CYS A 5 -15.08 14.79 1.04
N LEU A 6 -15.92 15.79 0.88
CA LEU A 6 -15.57 17.21 1.01
C LEU A 6 -15.11 17.54 2.44
N THR A 7 -15.88 17.10 3.43
CA THR A 7 -15.53 17.27 4.87
C THR A 7 -14.17 16.62 5.21
N LEU A 8 -13.94 15.41 4.72
CA LEU A 8 -12.69 14.69 4.97
C LEU A 8 -11.51 15.37 4.26
N ASN A 9 -11.71 15.88 3.05
CA ASN A 9 -10.70 16.63 2.31
C ASN A 9 -10.27 17.90 3.06
N ASP A 10 -11.21 18.66 3.61
CA ASP A 10 -10.92 19.85 4.41
C ASP A 10 -10.21 19.51 5.72
N LYS A 11 -10.62 18.44 6.39
CA LYS A 11 -9.94 17.91 7.58
C LYS A 11 -8.48 17.58 7.27
N PHE A 12 -8.19 16.90 6.17
CA PHE A 12 -6.83 16.54 5.77
C PHE A 12 -6.03 17.77 5.34
N ARG A 13 -6.64 18.70 4.62
CA ARG A 13 -6.01 19.99 4.26
C ARG A 13 -5.55 20.75 5.48
N ASN A 14 -6.39 20.82 6.51
CA ASN A 14 -6.05 21.55 7.74
C ASN A 14 -4.93 20.85 8.53
N LYS A 15 -4.94 19.50 8.57
CA LYS A 15 -3.83 18.74 9.16
C LYS A 15 -2.52 18.94 8.40
N GLU A 16 -2.54 18.85 7.08
CA GLU A 16 -1.37 19.06 6.22
C GLU A 16 -0.79 20.47 6.43
N LYS A 17 -1.65 21.50 6.45
CA LYS A 17 -1.20 22.88 6.74
C LYS A 17 -0.51 23.02 8.10
N LYS A 18 -0.99 22.32 9.13
CA LYS A 18 -0.34 22.31 10.45
C LYS A 18 1.04 21.66 10.40
N LEU A 19 1.19 20.56 9.68
CA LEU A 19 2.48 19.87 9.50
C LEU A 19 3.47 20.76 8.73
N LEU A 20 3.02 21.39 7.64
CA LEU A 20 3.87 22.31 6.86
C LEU A 20 4.31 23.54 7.66
N ARG A 21 3.44 24.08 8.52
CA ARG A 21 3.82 25.15 9.47
C ARG A 21 4.88 24.65 10.45
N ARG A 22 4.70 23.47 11.04
CA ARG A 22 5.68 22.88 11.95
C ARG A 22 7.04 22.65 11.28
N ILE A 23 7.05 22.19 10.01
CA ILE A 23 8.27 22.07 9.21
C ILE A 23 8.94 23.45 9.05
N LYS A 24 8.15 24.48 8.72
CA LYS A 24 8.66 25.85 8.59
C LYS A 24 9.22 26.38 9.91
N ASP A 25 8.55 26.15 11.03
CA ASP A 25 8.99 26.59 12.37
C ASP A 25 10.32 25.93 12.76
N LEU A 26 10.51 24.64 12.40
CA LEU A 26 11.75 23.91 12.66
C LEU A 26 12.92 24.36 11.78
N THR A 27 12.66 24.61 10.50
CA THR A 27 13.72 24.81 9.50
C THR A 27 13.93 26.26 9.10
N GLY A 28 12.98 27.15 9.43
CA GLY A 28 12.92 28.53 8.91
C GLY A 28 12.51 28.61 7.43
N LEU A 29 12.28 27.47 6.74
CA LEU A 29 12.07 27.38 5.30
C LEU A 29 10.66 26.91 4.94
N GLN A 30 10.17 27.39 3.81
CA GLN A 30 8.99 26.81 3.19
C GLN A 30 9.42 25.63 2.31
N VAL A 31 9.04 24.41 2.71
CA VAL A 31 9.53 23.17 2.10
C VAL A 31 8.50 22.58 1.14
N GLU A 32 8.92 22.38 -0.10
CA GLU A 32 8.19 21.60 -1.09
C GLU A 32 8.43 20.11 -0.83
N ILE A 33 7.47 19.45 -0.20
CA ILE A 33 7.62 18.08 0.34
C ILE A 33 7.87 16.98 -0.71
N TRP A 34 7.66 17.28 -1.99
CA TRP A 34 7.93 16.34 -3.10
C TRP A 34 9.23 16.65 -3.85
N ALA A 35 9.80 17.84 -3.67
CA ALA A 35 11.02 18.26 -4.33
C ALA A 35 12.26 17.90 -3.49
N ALA A 36 13.07 16.95 -3.96
CA ALA A 36 14.27 16.50 -3.24
C ALA A 36 15.22 17.66 -2.90
N ALA A 37 15.42 18.60 -3.83
CA ALA A 37 16.27 19.78 -3.60
C ALA A 37 15.72 20.71 -2.50
N SER A 38 14.39 20.83 -2.36
CA SER A 38 13.77 21.62 -1.29
C SER A 38 13.93 20.94 0.08
N ILE A 39 13.78 19.61 0.11
CA ILE A 39 13.97 18.82 1.34
C ILE A 39 15.45 18.87 1.75
N ALA A 40 16.40 18.77 0.81
CA ALA A 40 17.83 18.88 1.10
C ALA A 40 18.16 20.19 1.81
N LYS A 41 17.66 21.34 1.35
CA LYS A 41 17.83 22.63 2.03
C LYS A 41 17.31 22.62 3.47
N ALA A 42 16.20 21.91 3.73
CA ALA A 42 15.65 21.78 5.08
C ALA A 42 16.52 20.90 5.98
N PHE A 43 17.12 19.84 5.42
CA PHE A 43 18.09 19.01 6.14
C PHE A 43 19.39 19.78 6.42
N ASP A 44 19.91 20.50 5.44
CA ASP A 44 21.09 21.35 5.59
C ASP A 44 20.89 22.42 6.66
N ALA A 45 19.72 23.07 6.73
CA ALA A 45 19.39 24.06 7.74
C ALA A 45 19.42 23.51 9.18
N LEU A 46 19.26 22.21 9.35
CA LEU A 46 19.32 21.51 10.64
C LEU A 46 20.62 20.69 10.82
N ASN A 47 21.57 20.81 9.90
CA ASN A 47 22.80 20.00 9.86
C ASN A 47 22.54 18.49 9.92
N LEU A 48 21.46 18.02 9.25
CA LEU A 48 21.10 16.61 9.18
C LEU A 48 21.71 15.95 7.94
N PRO A 49 22.33 14.78 8.08
CA PRO A 49 22.83 14.03 6.92
C PRO A 49 21.70 13.45 6.10
N TYR A 50 21.93 13.29 4.79
CA TYR A 50 20.99 12.60 3.88
C TYR A 50 21.73 11.84 2.79
N GLU A 51 21.04 10.88 2.21
CA GLU A 51 21.55 10.05 1.14
C GLU A 51 21.57 10.78 -0.20
N ARG A 52 22.51 10.34 -1.07
CA ARG A 52 22.61 10.80 -2.45
C ARG A 52 22.54 9.64 -3.41
N THR A 53 22.04 9.88 -4.61
CA THR A 53 21.97 8.85 -5.65
C THR A 53 23.38 8.57 -6.20
N GLN A 54 23.72 7.29 -6.38
CA GLN A 54 25.04 6.88 -6.87
C GLN A 54 25.36 7.39 -8.28
N LYS A 55 24.35 7.56 -9.15
CA LYS A 55 24.56 7.93 -10.58
C LYS A 55 24.69 9.43 -10.80
N THR A 56 23.97 10.25 -10.04
CA THR A 56 23.83 11.69 -10.32
C THR A 56 24.20 12.57 -9.15
N ASP A 57 24.60 11.98 -8.03
CA ASP A 57 24.88 12.67 -6.76
C ASP A 57 23.72 13.60 -6.30
N ALA A 58 22.52 13.36 -6.78
CA ALA A 58 21.33 14.12 -6.40
C ALA A 58 20.82 13.68 -5.02
N PRO A 59 20.25 14.60 -4.21
CA PRO A 59 19.64 14.25 -2.93
C PRO A 59 18.56 13.19 -3.07
N SER A 60 18.56 12.19 -2.16
CA SER A 60 17.63 11.06 -2.19
C SER A 60 16.89 10.93 -0.86
N PHE A 61 15.57 11.07 -0.91
CA PHE A 61 14.68 10.97 0.26
C PHE A 61 13.66 9.86 0.05
N THR A 62 14.16 8.61 0.06
CA THR A 62 13.33 7.42 -0.07
C THR A 62 12.39 7.27 1.13
N LYS A 63 11.33 6.49 0.97
CA LYS A 63 10.41 6.19 2.08
C LYS A 63 11.15 5.52 3.23
N MET A 64 12.04 4.58 2.93
CA MET A 64 12.83 3.85 3.93
C MET A 64 13.72 4.81 4.73
N PHE A 65 14.55 5.61 4.04
CA PHE A 65 15.39 6.62 4.68
C PHE A 65 14.60 7.55 5.61
N LEU A 66 13.47 8.09 5.14
CA LEU A 66 12.64 9.00 5.94
C LEU A 66 11.95 8.32 7.11
N THR A 67 11.65 7.01 7.01
CA THR A 67 11.02 6.24 8.09
C THR A 67 12.02 5.93 9.21
N ASP A 68 13.25 5.56 8.85
CA ASP A 68 14.27 5.07 9.78
C ASP A 68 15.06 6.24 10.43
N HIS A 69 14.91 7.44 9.91
CA HIS A 69 15.65 8.60 10.41
C HIS A 69 15.10 9.08 11.77
N PRO A 70 15.93 9.25 12.82
CA PRO A 70 15.50 9.52 14.19
C PRO A 70 14.92 10.91 14.43
N HIS A 71 15.25 11.89 13.56
CA HIS A 71 14.82 13.28 13.73
C HIS A 71 13.33 13.50 13.43
N GLU A 72 12.73 14.56 13.98
CA GLU A 72 11.32 14.90 13.77
C GLU A 72 10.99 15.30 12.32
N LEU A 73 11.89 15.99 11.62
CA LEU A 73 11.67 16.52 10.27
C LEU A 73 11.25 15.46 9.24
N PRO A 74 11.96 14.33 9.06
CA PRO A 74 11.56 13.27 8.16
C PRO A 74 10.16 12.72 8.44
N ARG A 75 9.81 12.52 9.70
CA ARG A 75 8.48 12.07 10.12
C ARG A 75 7.39 13.06 9.71
N LEU A 76 7.61 14.37 9.91
CA LEU A 76 6.67 15.42 9.48
C LEU A 76 6.49 15.44 7.96
N ILE A 77 7.58 15.32 7.20
CA ILE A 77 7.54 15.23 5.74
C ILE A 77 6.74 14.03 5.28
N MET A 78 6.96 12.84 5.89
CA MET A 78 6.22 11.62 5.58
C MET A 78 4.72 11.78 5.83
N GLN A 79 4.33 12.32 6.98
CA GLN A 79 2.93 12.57 7.32
C GLN A 79 2.28 13.59 6.37
N ALA A 80 3.01 14.65 6.03
CA ALA A 80 2.53 15.65 5.07
C ALA A 80 2.34 15.05 3.67
N ARG A 81 3.29 14.23 3.19
CA ARG A 81 3.18 13.48 1.93
C ARG A 81 1.98 12.53 1.92
N GLU A 82 1.76 11.80 3.01
CA GLU A 82 0.59 10.91 3.13
C GLU A 82 -0.72 11.70 2.98
N LEU A 83 -0.91 12.77 3.76
CA LEU A 83 -2.12 13.59 3.68
C LEU A 83 -2.29 14.25 2.32
N ASN A 84 -1.22 14.75 1.72
CA ASN A 84 -1.25 15.36 0.38
C ASN A 84 -1.70 14.33 -0.68
N LYS A 85 -1.12 13.12 -0.65
CA LYS A 85 -1.51 12.01 -1.55
C LYS A 85 -2.97 11.60 -1.33
N LEU A 86 -3.41 11.47 -0.07
CA LEU A 86 -4.79 11.10 0.25
C LEU A 86 -5.78 12.13 -0.28
N ARG A 87 -5.47 13.43 -0.15
CA ARG A 87 -6.30 14.52 -0.68
C ARG A 87 -6.30 14.55 -2.20
N GLY A 88 -5.14 14.62 -2.82
CA GLY A 88 -5.01 14.82 -4.26
C GLY A 88 -5.43 13.59 -5.06
N THR A 89 -4.80 12.44 -4.75
CA THR A 89 -5.00 11.22 -5.55
C THR A 89 -6.33 10.54 -5.24
N PHE A 90 -6.69 10.41 -3.96
CA PHE A 90 -7.88 9.65 -3.60
C PHE A 90 -9.11 10.54 -3.50
N LEU A 91 -9.16 11.51 -2.59
CA LEU A 91 -10.37 12.31 -2.42
C LEU A 91 -10.65 13.20 -3.64
N GLY A 92 -9.64 13.90 -4.16
CA GLY A 92 -9.76 14.70 -5.37
C GLY A 92 -10.10 13.85 -6.59
N GLY A 93 -9.43 12.71 -6.75
CA GLY A 93 -9.73 11.75 -7.80
C GLY A 93 -11.18 11.23 -7.76
N LEU A 94 -11.68 10.88 -6.56
CA LEU A 94 -13.07 10.45 -6.38
C LEU A 94 -14.06 11.56 -6.72
N LEU A 95 -13.82 12.80 -6.29
CA LEU A 95 -14.68 13.95 -6.59
C LEU A 95 -14.70 14.26 -8.10
N ASN A 96 -13.56 14.19 -8.78
CA ASN A 96 -13.46 14.44 -10.21
C ASN A 96 -14.19 13.38 -11.07
N HIS A 97 -14.33 12.16 -10.55
CA HIS A 97 -15.05 11.08 -11.23
C HIS A 97 -16.46 10.86 -10.68
N ASN A 98 -16.93 11.76 -9.83
CA ASN A 98 -18.30 11.71 -9.32
C ASN A 98 -19.29 12.17 -10.39
N SER A 99 -20.24 11.32 -10.71
CA SER A 99 -21.38 11.64 -11.55
C SER A 99 -22.67 11.29 -10.80
N THR A 100 -23.51 12.28 -10.56
CA THR A 100 -24.80 12.10 -9.86
C THR A 100 -24.72 11.35 -8.51
N GLY A 101 -23.64 11.55 -7.76
CA GLY A 101 -23.40 10.86 -6.48
C GLY A 101 -22.73 9.48 -6.61
N ARG A 102 -22.40 9.04 -7.82
CA ARG A 102 -21.82 7.74 -8.14
C ARG A 102 -20.45 7.88 -8.79
N ILE A 103 -19.66 6.82 -8.67
CA ILE A 103 -18.38 6.66 -9.36
C ILE A 103 -18.47 5.44 -10.26
N HIS A 104 -18.20 5.65 -11.53
CA HIS A 104 -18.20 4.62 -12.56
C HIS A 104 -16.76 4.42 -13.04
N ALA A 105 -16.10 3.37 -12.56
CA ALA A 105 -14.77 3.01 -13.01
C ALA A 105 -14.84 2.13 -14.26
N HIS A 106 -13.87 2.27 -15.15
CA HIS A 106 -13.69 1.31 -16.23
C HIS A 106 -13.00 0.05 -15.71
N ILE A 107 -13.55 -1.12 -16.06
CA ILE A 107 -13.00 -2.43 -15.73
C ILE A 107 -12.40 -3.02 -17.00
N ASN A 108 -11.08 -3.21 -17.01
CA ASN A 108 -10.39 -3.87 -18.10
C ASN A 108 -10.28 -5.37 -17.79
N GLN A 109 -11.01 -6.17 -18.53
CA GLN A 109 -11.06 -7.63 -18.37
C GLN A 109 -9.88 -8.32 -19.09
N ILE A 110 -9.49 -7.78 -20.22
CA ILE A 110 -8.38 -8.24 -21.04
C ILE A 110 -7.38 -7.10 -21.28
N ARG A 111 -6.17 -7.45 -21.65
CA ARG A 111 -5.18 -6.44 -22.05
C ARG A 111 -5.53 -5.83 -23.40
N SER A 112 -5.46 -4.51 -23.47
CA SER A 112 -5.60 -3.69 -24.68
C SER A 112 -4.67 -2.48 -24.60
N ASP A 113 -4.64 -1.65 -25.63
CA ASP A 113 -3.87 -0.40 -25.64
C ASP A 113 -4.35 0.60 -24.58
N SER A 114 -5.61 0.50 -24.15
CA SER A 114 -6.20 1.38 -23.13
C SER A 114 -6.01 0.88 -21.69
N GLY A 115 -5.47 -0.34 -21.48
CA GLY A 115 -5.27 -0.90 -20.15
C GLY A 115 -5.33 -2.42 -20.11
N GLY A 116 -5.49 -2.96 -18.90
CA GLY A 116 -5.52 -4.40 -18.67
C GLY A 116 -4.20 -4.96 -18.15
N THR A 117 -4.21 -6.24 -17.79
CA THR A 117 -3.03 -6.95 -17.28
C THR A 117 -2.67 -8.12 -18.17
N VAL A 118 -1.40 -8.51 -18.21
CA VAL A 118 -0.94 -9.72 -18.93
C VAL A 118 -1.29 -11.01 -18.18
N THR A 119 -1.69 -10.91 -16.92
CA THR A 119 -1.96 -12.05 -16.02
C THR A 119 -3.42 -12.49 -16.01
N GLY A 120 -4.30 -11.84 -16.79
CA GLY A 120 -5.74 -12.11 -16.77
C GLY A 120 -6.48 -11.54 -15.55
N ARG A 121 -5.80 -10.84 -14.64
CA ARG A 121 -6.47 -10.11 -13.54
C ARG A 121 -7.19 -8.89 -14.10
N PHE A 122 -8.37 -8.57 -13.56
CA PHE A 122 -9.02 -7.31 -13.86
C PHE A 122 -8.17 -6.13 -13.39
N SER A 123 -8.15 -5.06 -14.17
CA SER A 123 -7.61 -3.78 -13.72
C SER A 123 -8.66 -2.68 -13.87
N TYR A 124 -8.50 -1.63 -13.09
CA TYR A 124 -9.44 -0.51 -13.04
C TYR A 124 -8.74 0.78 -13.43
N ASN A 125 -9.43 1.62 -14.19
CA ASN A 125 -9.02 2.99 -14.47
C ASN A 125 -10.23 3.93 -14.47
N HIS A 126 -9.99 5.23 -14.43
CA HIS A 126 -10.99 6.31 -14.47
C HIS A 126 -12.17 6.15 -13.49
N PRO A 127 -11.93 6.06 -12.16
CA PRO A 127 -10.67 6.01 -11.44
C PRO A 127 -10.19 4.56 -11.16
N ASN A 128 -8.93 4.40 -10.73
CA ASN A 128 -8.46 3.09 -10.28
C ASN A 128 -8.94 2.79 -8.85
N LEU A 129 -10.08 2.12 -8.72
CA LEU A 129 -10.68 1.76 -7.43
C LEU A 129 -9.88 0.69 -6.67
N GLN A 130 -8.99 -0.07 -7.32
CA GLN A 130 -8.13 -1.05 -6.66
C GLN A 130 -7.03 -0.40 -5.80
N GLN A 131 -6.72 0.87 -6.05
CA GLN A 131 -5.73 1.63 -5.27
C GLN A 131 -6.29 2.29 -4.00
N ILE A 132 -7.60 2.19 -3.75
CA ILE A 132 -8.21 2.74 -2.53
C ILE A 132 -7.54 2.12 -1.31
N PRO A 133 -6.99 2.94 -0.39
CA PRO A 133 -6.22 2.45 0.74
C PRO A 133 -7.03 1.47 1.60
N ASN A 134 -6.41 0.34 1.98
CA ASN A 134 -6.98 -0.62 2.92
C ASN A 134 -6.16 -0.74 4.21
N ARG A 135 -4.99 -0.10 4.26
CA ARG A 135 -4.07 -0.04 5.41
C ARG A 135 -3.70 1.41 5.69
N GLY A 136 -3.24 1.66 6.91
CA GLY A 136 -2.88 2.99 7.37
C GLY A 136 -3.99 3.69 8.15
N GLN A 137 -3.61 4.77 8.80
CA GLN A 137 -4.43 5.50 9.77
C GLN A 137 -5.76 6.02 9.18
N PHE A 138 -5.76 6.43 7.92
CA PHE A 138 -6.91 7.07 7.27
C PHE A 138 -7.67 6.18 6.29
N ALA A 139 -7.23 4.93 6.12
CA ALA A 139 -7.84 4.00 5.17
C ALA A 139 -9.33 3.75 5.47
N LYS A 140 -9.67 3.58 6.75
CA LYS A 140 -11.06 3.38 7.18
C LYS A 140 -11.94 4.60 6.89
N ASP A 141 -11.42 5.82 7.07
CA ASP A 141 -12.17 7.05 6.82
C ASP A 141 -12.51 7.20 5.34
N ILE A 142 -11.55 6.91 4.44
CA ILE A 142 -11.78 6.94 2.99
C ILE A 142 -12.77 5.87 2.55
N ARG A 143 -12.62 4.63 3.07
CA ARG A 143 -13.50 3.52 2.69
C ARG A 143 -14.96 3.73 3.13
N LYS A 144 -15.21 4.42 4.25
CA LYS A 144 -16.56 4.79 4.71
C LYS A 144 -17.29 5.77 3.77
N LEU A 145 -16.59 6.40 2.83
CA LEU A 145 -17.21 7.27 1.83
C LEU A 145 -17.98 6.47 0.78
N PHE A 146 -17.63 5.19 0.59
CA PHE A 146 -18.34 4.29 -0.31
C PHE A 146 -19.50 3.66 0.46
N ILE A 147 -20.70 4.05 0.11
CA ILE A 147 -21.93 3.59 0.75
C ILE A 147 -22.80 2.88 -0.30
N PRO A 148 -23.60 1.87 0.08
CA PRO A 148 -24.63 1.31 -0.79
C PRO A 148 -25.77 2.32 -0.96
N GLU A 149 -26.71 2.02 -1.82
CA GLU A 149 -27.97 2.77 -1.90
C GLU A 149 -28.84 2.55 -0.66
N MET A 150 -29.80 3.44 -0.49
CA MET A 150 -30.74 3.32 0.65
C MET A 150 -31.49 1.98 0.56
N GLY A 151 -31.45 1.22 1.63
CA GLY A 151 -32.05 -0.11 1.71
C GLY A 151 -31.20 -1.25 1.18
N GLU A 152 -30.00 -0.97 0.65
CA GLU A 152 -29.07 -1.98 0.15
C GLU A 152 -27.85 -2.20 1.07
N TYR A 153 -27.13 -3.29 0.86
CA TYR A 153 -25.99 -3.68 1.66
C TYR A 153 -24.81 -4.06 0.77
N TRP A 154 -23.59 -3.79 1.25
CA TRP A 154 -22.39 -4.35 0.65
C TRP A 154 -22.21 -5.81 1.07
N LEU A 155 -22.17 -6.70 0.09
CA LEU A 155 -21.66 -8.06 0.28
C LEU A 155 -20.17 -8.07 -0.06
N LYS A 156 -19.36 -8.55 0.85
CA LYS A 156 -17.93 -8.83 0.62
C LYS A 156 -17.71 -10.33 0.69
N ALA A 157 -17.33 -10.93 -0.43
CA ALA A 157 -16.90 -12.31 -0.52
C ALA A 157 -15.46 -12.35 -1.04
N ASP A 158 -14.66 -13.26 -0.50
CA ASP A 158 -13.26 -13.46 -0.89
C ASP A 158 -12.92 -14.96 -0.77
N TYR A 159 -12.16 -15.48 -1.72
CA TYR A 159 -11.70 -16.86 -1.65
C TYR A 159 -10.65 -17.01 -0.55
N SER A 160 -10.88 -17.98 0.34
CA SER A 160 -9.90 -18.29 1.39
C SER A 160 -8.64 -18.88 0.76
N GLN A 161 -7.51 -18.18 0.93
CA GLN A 161 -6.19 -18.69 0.55
C GLN A 161 -6.11 -19.16 -0.93
N GLN A 162 -6.72 -18.42 -1.85
CA GLN A 162 -6.81 -18.83 -3.26
C GLN A 162 -5.44 -19.18 -3.86
N GLU A 163 -4.43 -18.33 -3.68
CA GLU A 163 -3.12 -18.50 -4.28
C GLU A 163 -2.36 -19.73 -3.74
N PRO A 164 -2.27 -19.97 -2.41
CA PRO A 164 -1.70 -21.19 -1.88
C PRO A 164 -2.43 -22.47 -2.34
N ARG A 165 -3.76 -22.45 -2.43
CA ARG A 165 -4.56 -23.58 -2.91
C ARG A 165 -4.27 -23.90 -4.38
N LEU A 166 -4.16 -22.87 -5.23
CA LEU A 166 -3.78 -23.04 -6.63
C LEU A 166 -2.35 -23.56 -6.78
N LEU A 167 -1.40 -23.02 -5.99
CA LEU A 167 -0.03 -23.53 -5.99
C LEU A 167 0.02 -25.01 -5.62
N THR A 168 -0.68 -25.41 -4.57
CA THR A 168 -0.77 -26.82 -4.15
C THR A 168 -1.37 -27.69 -5.26
N HIS A 169 -2.42 -27.21 -5.91
CA HIS A 169 -3.03 -27.94 -7.04
C HIS A 169 -2.03 -28.16 -8.17
N PHE A 170 -1.32 -27.14 -8.62
CA PHE A 170 -0.33 -27.28 -9.69
C PHE A 170 0.88 -28.11 -9.26
N ALA A 171 1.35 -27.96 -8.02
CA ALA A 171 2.41 -28.81 -7.47
C ALA A 171 2.00 -30.30 -7.48
N ARG A 172 0.74 -30.59 -7.17
CA ARG A 172 0.19 -31.95 -7.20
C ARG A 172 0.14 -32.53 -8.62
N LEU A 173 -0.19 -31.73 -9.62
CA LEU A 173 -0.22 -32.15 -11.02
C LEU A 173 1.15 -32.64 -11.56
N VAL A 174 2.23 -32.16 -10.96
CA VAL A 174 3.62 -32.53 -11.33
C VAL A 174 4.30 -33.36 -10.23
N ASP A 175 3.52 -33.95 -9.34
CA ASP A 175 3.96 -34.85 -8.26
C ASP A 175 5.12 -34.27 -7.41
N GLN A 176 5.06 -32.96 -7.09
CA GLN A 176 6.06 -32.36 -6.20
C GLN A 176 6.00 -33.00 -4.79
N PRO A 177 7.15 -33.32 -4.18
CA PRO A 177 7.17 -33.87 -2.83
C PRO A 177 6.40 -33.01 -1.82
N GLY A 178 5.57 -33.65 -0.98
CA GLY A 178 4.76 -32.98 0.03
C GLY A 178 3.46 -32.33 -0.50
N SER A 179 3.23 -32.32 -1.80
CA SER A 179 2.04 -31.70 -2.39
C SER A 179 0.75 -32.43 -2.07
N GLN A 180 0.82 -33.75 -1.92
CA GLN A 180 -0.33 -34.58 -1.58
C GLN A 180 -0.79 -34.29 -0.15
N GLU A 181 0.11 -34.29 0.81
CA GLU A 181 -0.18 -34.03 2.23
C GLU A 181 -0.79 -32.65 2.44
N VAL A 182 -0.29 -31.63 1.72
CA VAL A 182 -0.83 -30.27 1.77
C VAL A 182 -2.23 -30.23 1.14
N GLN A 183 -2.47 -30.93 0.04
CA GLN A 183 -3.80 -31.02 -0.59
C GLN A 183 -4.82 -31.68 0.34
N GLU A 184 -4.46 -32.79 0.95
CA GLU A 184 -5.30 -33.50 1.92
C GLU A 184 -5.61 -32.64 3.14
N ALA A 185 -4.61 -31.90 3.66
CA ALA A 185 -4.80 -30.97 4.76
C ALA A 185 -5.78 -29.83 4.43
N TYR A 186 -5.81 -29.36 3.18
CA TYR A 186 -6.82 -28.37 2.75
C TYR A 186 -8.23 -28.96 2.66
N GLN A 187 -8.35 -30.25 2.31
CA GLN A 187 -9.64 -30.92 2.18
C GLN A 187 -10.23 -31.30 3.54
N GLU A 188 -9.39 -31.81 4.42
CA GLU A 188 -9.84 -32.40 5.70
C GLU A 188 -9.91 -31.41 6.86
N LYS A 189 -9.01 -30.42 6.92
CA LYS A 189 -8.77 -29.59 8.11
C LYS A 189 -8.89 -28.08 7.88
N ASP A 190 -9.32 -27.65 6.69
CA ASP A 190 -9.30 -26.21 6.31
C ASP A 190 -7.96 -25.53 6.69
N LEU A 191 -6.86 -26.08 6.18
CA LEU A 191 -5.49 -25.67 6.49
C LEU A 191 -5.31 -24.15 6.40
N ASP A 192 -4.83 -23.52 7.46
CA ASP A 192 -4.31 -22.16 7.40
C ASP A 192 -2.83 -22.16 7.02
N PHE A 193 -2.53 -22.04 5.73
CA PHE A 193 -1.18 -22.02 5.18
C PHE A 193 -0.27 -21.00 5.88
N HIS A 194 -0.81 -19.82 6.20
CA HIS A 194 -0.01 -18.78 6.85
C HIS A 194 0.29 -19.09 8.32
N LYS A 195 -0.61 -19.80 8.99
CA LYS A 195 -0.39 -20.29 10.35
C LYS A 195 0.68 -21.38 10.33
N GLN A 196 0.59 -22.33 9.41
CA GLN A 196 1.59 -23.38 9.26
C GLN A 196 2.96 -22.81 8.93
N THR A 197 3.04 -21.84 8.00
CA THR A 197 4.30 -21.12 7.70
C THR A 197 4.84 -20.39 8.94
N SER A 198 3.99 -19.79 9.75
CA SER A 198 4.34 -19.12 11.00
C SER A 198 4.98 -20.09 12.01
N GLU A 199 4.35 -21.25 12.18
CA GLU A 199 4.84 -22.30 13.08
C GLU A 199 6.17 -22.89 12.61
N MET A 200 6.31 -23.17 11.31
CA MET A 200 7.53 -23.71 10.71
C MET A 200 8.70 -22.72 10.76
N ALA A 201 8.47 -21.45 10.52
CA ALA A 201 9.50 -20.42 10.46
C ALA A 201 9.77 -19.75 11.82
N GLY A 202 8.96 -20.01 12.85
CA GLY A 202 9.09 -19.36 14.15
C GLY A 202 8.82 -17.86 14.14
N VAL A 203 7.97 -17.37 13.21
CA VAL A 203 7.68 -15.94 13.03
C VAL A 203 6.21 -15.64 13.22
N GLU A 204 5.85 -14.38 13.46
CA GLU A 204 4.45 -13.96 13.52
C GLU A 204 3.67 -14.27 12.23
N ARG A 205 2.37 -14.60 12.35
CA ARG A 205 1.49 -14.94 11.21
C ARG A 205 1.42 -13.84 10.15
N SER A 206 1.52 -12.57 10.54
CA SER A 206 1.55 -11.43 9.61
C SER A 206 2.81 -11.43 8.74
N LEU A 207 3.96 -11.73 9.34
CA LEU A 207 5.25 -11.87 8.67
C LEU A 207 5.26 -13.16 7.83
N ALA A 208 4.80 -14.28 8.36
CA ALA A 208 4.63 -15.54 7.63
C ALA A 208 3.80 -15.38 6.35
N LYS A 209 2.73 -14.57 6.39
CA LYS A 209 1.94 -14.25 5.20
C LYS A 209 2.77 -13.50 4.16
N THR A 210 3.57 -12.53 4.56
CA THR A 210 4.43 -11.76 3.66
C THR A 210 5.52 -12.65 3.04
N ILE A 211 6.15 -13.48 3.85
CA ILE A 211 7.19 -14.43 3.43
C ILE A 211 6.60 -15.46 2.48
N GLY A 212 5.54 -16.14 2.88
CA GLY A 212 4.93 -17.21 2.08
C GLY A 212 4.48 -16.72 0.71
N LEU A 213 3.79 -15.59 0.64
CA LEU A 213 3.42 -14.98 -0.63
C LEU A 213 4.66 -14.52 -1.41
N GLY A 214 5.63 -13.91 -0.74
CA GLY A 214 6.87 -13.45 -1.37
C GLY A 214 7.64 -14.59 -2.03
N VAL A 215 7.80 -15.71 -1.34
CA VAL A 215 8.46 -16.92 -1.87
C VAL A 215 7.69 -17.49 -3.06
N MET A 216 6.36 -17.59 -2.97
CA MET A 216 5.52 -18.03 -4.09
C MET A 216 5.68 -17.15 -5.34
N TYR A 217 5.93 -15.87 -5.16
CA TYR A 217 6.21 -14.92 -6.25
C TYR A 217 7.70 -14.75 -6.58
N GLY A 218 8.58 -15.66 -6.13
CA GLY A 218 10.00 -15.65 -6.45
C GLY A 218 10.84 -14.63 -5.68
N MET A 219 10.48 -14.35 -4.43
CA MET A 219 11.30 -13.50 -3.56
C MET A 219 12.68 -14.14 -3.36
N GLY A 220 13.73 -13.42 -3.75
CA GLY A 220 15.10 -13.86 -3.56
C GLY A 220 15.55 -13.80 -2.08
N TYR A 221 16.58 -14.58 -1.76
CA TYR A 221 17.10 -14.77 -0.40
C TYR A 221 17.54 -13.48 0.31
N HIS A 222 18.14 -12.52 -0.39
CA HIS A 222 18.53 -11.23 0.19
C HIS A 222 17.33 -10.42 0.71
N LYS A 223 16.20 -10.46 0.00
CA LYS A 223 14.99 -9.80 0.45
C LYS A 223 14.36 -10.57 1.60
N LEU A 224 14.36 -11.89 1.52
CA LEU A 224 13.87 -12.76 2.60
C LEU A 224 14.65 -12.54 3.89
N ALA A 225 15.99 -12.54 3.84
CA ALA A 225 16.86 -12.29 5.00
C ALA A 225 16.52 -10.94 5.67
N ARG A 226 16.36 -9.89 4.87
CA ARG A 226 15.99 -8.56 5.37
C ARG A 226 14.61 -8.51 6.03
N GLU A 227 13.62 -9.23 5.48
CA GLU A 227 12.28 -9.31 6.09
C GLU A 227 12.29 -10.11 7.41
N LEU A 228 13.29 -10.97 7.60
CA LEU A 228 13.51 -11.79 8.80
C LEU A 228 14.52 -11.17 9.80
N ASP A 229 15.04 -9.96 9.51
CA ASP A 229 16.13 -9.34 10.28
C ASP A 229 17.35 -10.28 10.45
N MET A 230 17.65 -11.07 9.42
CA MET A 230 18.83 -11.95 9.34
C MET A 230 19.94 -11.26 8.56
N GLU A 231 21.20 -11.42 9.02
CA GLU A 231 22.39 -10.94 8.31
C GLU A 231 22.72 -11.76 7.04
#